data_f5a6260b1ceddc82fee3f6753babff9d
#
_entry.id   f5a6260b1ceddc82fee3f6753babff9d
#
_cell.length_a   1.000
_cell.length_b   1.000
_cell.length_c   1.000
_cell.angle_alpha   90.00
_cell.angle_beta   90.00
_cell.angle_gamma   90.00
#
_symmetry.space_group_name_H-M   'P 1'
#
loop_
_entity.id
_entity.type
_entity.pdbx_description
1 polymer ?
#
loop_
_entity_poly.entity_id
_entity_poly.type
_entity_poly.pdbx_seq_one_letter_code
_entity_poly.pdbx_strand_id
1 'polypeptide(L)'
;MELYVVDNKTLDIISVCNVCDYNLNLDEETNGISEFVLPNLNNIKKGCYLVLNGLYKQFLFVVDEDIAINKNETCVTVPALDISNIFDRKVILKDKEKMQEKGIENFIADTILENFVNTNDTILNLDYIDVYIHSNTKSSVVIDEDNGLYNFHTFLINCRQYKDIYTEFFIINKRLKIDIGYKLEETMLIDATLPEVTNYNKIYEVDPVTKVEAYIRSDSSTYYLYLTADRTTTTNKDDPNRIFGRIETISCDTLENAKEEALNTIKANTYKHLVEFSIAKTSKLIDISKLYLGRRIKIKTEDSIYDSYISAIALTDENFVSFKTGNLRIDFTDKQRQQKRDGTVGNKIDKSGGTITGNLTVKGKILSSNGEVLAGKVLYNNDSGTTGTVTLTESAANFSCIEICYKSRYSERNSIKIHEPEGKPVNLAMFRVFPRSGTDVGITRLIRISGTSIFTYVDTGNDDMYGEWWSYDNHIANENNMYIYKVIGYR
;
A
#
# COMPACT_ATOMS: atom_id res chain seq x y z
N MET A 1 22.81 -8.39 -18.92
CA MET A 1 21.56 -8.93 -18.35
C MET A 1 21.10 -10.11 -19.18
N GLU A 2 20.59 -11.16 -18.55
CA GLU A 2 20.18 -12.39 -19.23
C GLU A 2 18.67 -12.42 -19.45
N LEU A 3 18.27 -12.69 -20.69
CA LEU A 3 16.90 -12.89 -21.12
C LEU A 3 16.73 -14.37 -21.49
N TYR A 4 15.87 -15.08 -20.80
CA TYR A 4 15.54 -16.45 -21.10
C TYR A 4 14.37 -16.48 -22.09
N VAL A 5 14.56 -17.18 -23.20
CA VAL A 5 13.51 -17.45 -24.18
C VAL A 5 12.89 -18.80 -23.84
N VAL A 6 11.59 -18.82 -23.65
CA VAL A 6 10.86 -20.00 -23.18
C VAL A 6 9.79 -20.38 -24.19
N ASP A 7 9.69 -21.66 -24.48
CA ASP A 7 8.63 -22.19 -25.34
C ASP A 7 7.26 -22.07 -24.67
N ASN A 8 6.29 -21.57 -25.39
CA ASN A 8 4.95 -21.31 -24.87
C ASN A 8 4.04 -22.54 -24.73
N LYS A 9 4.54 -23.72 -25.07
CA LYS A 9 3.81 -24.99 -24.93
C LYS A 9 4.41 -25.91 -23.87
N THR A 10 5.73 -25.99 -23.86
CA THR A 10 6.45 -26.92 -22.95
C THR A 10 7.06 -26.22 -21.77
N LEU A 11 7.15 -24.89 -21.80
CA LEU A 11 7.90 -24.03 -20.87
C LEU A 11 9.37 -24.44 -20.71
N ASP A 12 9.93 -25.07 -21.75
CA ASP A 12 11.37 -25.32 -21.84
C ASP A 12 12.10 -24.05 -22.22
N ILE A 13 13.30 -23.87 -21.66
CA ILE A 13 14.18 -22.78 -22.07
C ILE A 13 14.75 -23.16 -23.44
N ILE A 14 14.39 -22.39 -24.46
CA ILE A 14 14.87 -22.58 -25.84
C ILE A 14 16.26 -21.96 -25.98
N SER A 15 16.49 -20.80 -25.41
CA SER A 15 17.76 -20.10 -25.47
C SER A 15 17.89 -19.08 -24.34
N VAL A 16 19.14 -18.66 -24.11
CA VAL A 16 19.47 -17.55 -23.20
C VAL A 16 20.20 -16.51 -24.02
N CYS A 17 19.73 -15.27 -23.94
CA CYS A 17 20.24 -14.14 -24.71
C CYS A 17 20.87 -13.11 -23.80
N ASN A 18 21.99 -12.54 -24.19
CA ASN A 18 22.48 -11.31 -23.60
C ASN A 18 21.75 -10.13 -24.25
N VAL A 19 21.09 -9.33 -23.42
CA VAL A 19 20.37 -8.14 -23.87
C VAL A 19 21.37 -7.02 -24.06
N CYS A 20 21.40 -6.40 -25.24
CA CYS A 20 22.22 -5.23 -25.54
C CYS A 20 21.63 -3.96 -24.94
N ASP A 21 20.31 -3.83 -25.05
CA ASP A 21 19.52 -2.74 -24.49
C ASP A 21 18.08 -3.22 -24.30
N TYR A 22 17.35 -2.55 -23.43
CA TYR A 22 15.93 -2.85 -23.20
C TYR A 22 15.15 -1.61 -22.75
N ASN A 23 13.91 -1.59 -23.14
CA ASN A 23 12.92 -0.62 -22.69
C ASN A 23 11.68 -1.40 -22.21
N LEU A 24 11.57 -1.62 -20.90
CA LEU A 24 10.38 -2.25 -20.33
C LEU A 24 9.34 -1.17 -20.12
N ASN A 25 8.20 -1.35 -20.72
CA ASN A 25 7.06 -0.46 -20.59
C ASN A 25 5.85 -1.28 -20.10
N LEU A 26 5.57 -1.20 -18.81
CA LEU A 26 4.43 -1.82 -18.18
C LEU A 26 3.38 -0.72 -17.95
N ASP A 27 2.29 -0.76 -18.67
CA ASP A 27 1.27 0.29 -18.66
C ASP A 27 -0.12 -0.37 -18.61
N GLU A 28 -0.94 0.02 -17.65
CA GLU A 28 -2.30 -0.54 -17.48
C GLU A 28 -3.30 0.00 -18.50
N GLU A 29 -3.06 1.20 -19.03
CA GLU A 29 -4.03 1.87 -19.89
C GLU A 29 -3.80 1.55 -21.38
N THR A 30 -2.54 1.36 -21.78
CA THR A 30 -2.17 1.29 -23.20
C THR A 30 -1.61 -0.06 -23.65
N ASN A 31 -1.60 -1.08 -22.77
CA ASN A 31 -0.88 -2.34 -23.07
C ASN A 31 0.53 -2.08 -23.57
N GLY A 32 1.35 -1.43 -22.74
CA GLY A 32 2.66 -0.92 -23.12
C GLY A 32 3.53 -1.99 -23.76
N ILE A 33 4.05 -1.71 -24.94
CA ILE A 33 5.00 -2.58 -25.62
C ILE A 33 6.37 -2.39 -24.98
N SER A 34 6.94 -3.48 -24.50
CA SER A 34 8.34 -3.55 -24.08
C SER A 34 9.22 -3.98 -25.23
N GLU A 35 10.43 -3.47 -25.30
CA GLU A 35 11.37 -3.75 -26.38
C GLU A 35 12.68 -4.30 -25.83
N PHE A 36 13.21 -5.35 -26.48
CA PHE A 36 14.49 -5.96 -26.15
C PHE A 36 15.39 -5.87 -27.38
N VAL A 37 16.56 -5.24 -27.26
CA VAL A 37 17.55 -5.16 -28.31
C VAL A 37 18.55 -6.31 -28.12
N LEU A 38 18.59 -7.21 -29.07
CA LEU A 38 19.38 -8.44 -29.02
C LEU A 38 20.39 -8.52 -30.19
N PRO A 39 21.56 -9.16 -30.00
CA PRO A 39 22.54 -9.29 -31.07
C PRO A 39 22.06 -10.24 -32.20
N ASN A 40 21.09 -11.11 -31.91
CA ASN A 40 20.45 -11.98 -32.90
C ASN A 40 19.12 -12.50 -32.34
N LEU A 41 18.32 -13.17 -33.18
CA LEU A 41 16.99 -13.65 -32.78
C LEU A 41 16.99 -14.85 -31.81
N ASN A 42 18.07 -15.63 -31.74
CA ASN A 42 18.19 -16.76 -30.80
C ASN A 42 16.94 -17.67 -30.71
N ASN A 43 16.32 -17.98 -31.85
CA ASN A 43 15.08 -18.76 -31.99
C ASN A 43 13.81 -18.09 -31.40
N ILE A 44 13.84 -16.81 -31.14
CA ILE A 44 12.66 -16.06 -30.72
C ILE A 44 11.68 -15.95 -31.89
N LYS A 45 10.44 -16.24 -31.61
CA LYS A 45 9.31 -16.11 -32.55
C LYS A 45 8.07 -15.65 -31.81
N LYS A 46 7.08 -15.19 -32.54
CA LYS A 46 5.76 -14.84 -32.00
C LYS A 46 5.21 -15.97 -31.12
N GLY A 47 4.70 -15.61 -29.95
CA GLY A 47 4.16 -16.51 -28.96
C GLY A 47 5.18 -17.06 -27.95
N CYS A 48 6.50 -16.94 -28.17
CA CYS A 48 7.48 -17.29 -27.14
C CYS A 48 7.31 -16.40 -25.89
N TYR A 49 7.64 -16.96 -24.74
CA TYR A 49 7.74 -16.18 -23.52
C TYR A 49 9.17 -15.71 -23.30
N LEU A 50 9.29 -14.49 -22.81
CA LEU A 50 10.55 -13.89 -22.42
C LEU A 50 10.57 -13.72 -20.92
N VAL A 51 11.61 -14.21 -20.26
CA VAL A 51 11.80 -14.14 -18.81
C VAL A 51 13.04 -13.32 -18.53
N LEU A 52 12.86 -12.16 -17.94
CA LEU A 52 13.95 -11.28 -17.55
C LEU A 52 14.18 -11.40 -16.05
N ASN A 53 15.36 -11.91 -15.67
CA ASN A 53 15.83 -12.01 -14.30
C ASN A 53 16.94 -10.98 -14.03
N GLY A 54 17.23 -10.70 -12.76
CA GLY A 54 18.37 -9.86 -12.37
C GLY A 54 18.01 -8.42 -12.04
N LEU A 55 16.71 -8.09 -12.07
CA LEU A 55 16.15 -6.89 -11.46
C LEU A 55 15.60 -7.26 -10.06
N TYR A 56 14.83 -6.35 -9.46
CA TYR A 56 14.23 -6.57 -8.15
C TYR A 56 13.14 -7.67 -8.13
N LYS A 57 12.64 -8.10 -9.30
CA LYS A 57 11.71 -9.22 -9.48
C LYS A 57 11.93 -9.90 -10.83
N GLN A 58 11.24 -11.03 -11.04
CA GLN A 58 11.12 -11.65 -12.35
C GLN A 58 10.09 -10.89 -13.18
N PHE A 59 10.44 -10.53 -14.41
CA PHE A 59 9.52 -9.95 -15.38
C PHE A 59 9.25 -10.96 -16.48
N LEU A 60 7.99 -11.13 -16.82
CA LEU A 60 7.51 -12.07 -17.81
C LEU A 60 6.79 -11.34 -18.93
N PHE A 61 7.11 -11.71 -20.17
CA PHE A 61 6.53 -11.13 -21.36
C PHE A 61 6.14 -12.20 -22.37
N VAL A 62 5.25 -11.84 -23.29
CA VAL A 62 4.89 -12.65 -24.47
C VAL A 62 5.25 -11.87 -25.72
N VAL A 63 5.91 -12.53 -26.67
CA VAL A 63 6.19 -11.94 -27.99
C VAL A 63 4.91 -12.02 -28.82
N ASP A 64 4.24 -10.90 -29.02
CA ASP A 64 2.94 -10.88 -29.71
C ASP A 64 3.02 -10.38 -31.16
N GLU A 65 4.07 -9.68 -31.54
CA GLU A 65 4.26 -9.14 -32.89
C GLU A 65 5.29 -9.94 -33.70
N ASP A 66 5.17 -9.84 -35.01
CA ASP A 66 6.18 -10.36 -35.94
C ASP A 66 7.45 -9.50 -35.84
N ILE A 67 8.60 -10.17 -35.69
CA ILE A 67 9.85 -9.50 -35.49
C ILE A 67 10.41 -9.05 -36.84
N ALA A 68 10.55 -7.74 -37.00
CA ALA A 68 11.17 -7.18 -38.21
C ALA A 68 12.70 -7.37 -38.18
N ILE A 69 13.25 -7.98 -39.23
CA ILE A 69 14.70 -8.12 -39.38
C ILE A 69 15.17 -7.19 -40.47
N ASN A 70 15.96 -6.20 -40.07
CA ASN A 70 16.62 -5.30 -41.02
C ASN A 70 18.05 -5.81 -41.29
N LYS A 71 18.36 -6.16 -42.55
CA LYS A 71 19.67 -6.69 -42.96
C LYS A 71 20.85 -5.76 -42.67
N ASN A 72 20.59 -4.49 -42.48
CA ASN A 72 21.61 -3.47 -42.22
C ASN A 72 21.86 -3.21 -40.73
N GLU A 73 21.10 -3.83 -39.84
CA GLU A 73 21.24 -3.66 -38.40
C GLU A 73 22.07 -4.79 -37.79
N THR A 74 22.92 -4.42 -36.84
CA THR A 74 23.75 -5.39 -36.07
C THR A 74 22.99 -6.04 -34.93
N CYS A 75 21.84 -5.46 -34.58
CA CYS A 75 20.97 -5.93 -33.50
C CYS A 75 19.53 -6.06 -34.01
N VAL A 76 18.75 -6.84 -33.32
CA VAL A 76 17.31 -7.05 -33.59
C VAL A 76 16.51 -6.56 -32.40
N THR A 77 15.47 -5.74 -32.66
CA THR A 77 14.52 -5.34 -31.63
C THR A 77 13.36 -6.33 -31.58
N VAL A 78 13.10 -6.86 -30.39
CA VAL A 78 12.02 -7.80 -30.12
C VAL A 78 10.95 -7.11 -29.28
N PRO A 79 9.77 -6.82 -29.88
CA PRO A 79 8.64 -6.27 -29.13
C PRO A 79 7.94 -7.38 -28.33
N ALA A 80 7.54 -7.05 -27.11
CA ALA A 80 6.84 -7.99 -26.24
C ALA A 80 5.85 -7.26 -25.31
N LEU A 81 4.77 -7.94 -24.97
CA LEU A 81 3.75 -7.47 -24.04
C LEU A 81 3.92 -8.15 -22.68
N ASP A 82 3.40 -7.56 -21.62
CA ASP A 82 3.31 -8.23 -20.31
C ASP A 82 2.63 -9.59 -20.44
N ILE A 83 3.04 -10.57 -19.66
CA ILE A 83 2.56 -11.96 -19.73
C ILE A 83 1.04 -12.07 -19.53
N SER A 84 0.42 -11.15 -18.80
CA SER A 84 -1.04 -11.13 -18.60
C SER A 84 -1.82 -11.00 -19.90
N ASN A 85 -1.16 -10.54 -20.98
CA ASN A 85 -1.75 -10.45 -22.32
C ASN A 85 -2.05 -11.81 -22.96
N ILE A 86 -1.58 -12.94 -22.40
CA ILE A 86 -2.07 -14.26 -22.82
C ILE A 86 -3.59 -14.40 -22.63
N PHE A 87 -4.16 -13.57 -21.77
CA PHE A 87 -5.59 -13.49 -21.49
C PHE A 87 -6.32 -12.40 -22.28
N ASP A 88 -5.64 -11.71 -23.20
CA ASP A 88 -6.26 -10.65 -24.02
C ASP A 88 -7.17 -11.24 -25.09
N ARG A 89 -8.29 -11.77 -24.66
CA ARG A 89 -9.39 -12.21 -25.53
C ARG A 89 -10.74 -12.11 -24.84
N LYS A 90 -11.79 -12.03 -25.65
CA LYS A 90 -13.16 -12.09 -25.14
C LYS A 90 -13.51 -13.50 -24.69
N VAL A 91 -13.99 -13.63 -23.48
CA VAL A 91 -14.50 -14.86 -22.88
C VAL A 91 -15.94 -14.70 -22.45
N ILE A 92 -16.68 -15.80 -22.37
CA ILE A 92 -18.02 -15.80 -21.79
C ILE A 92 -17.85 -15.94 -20.28
N LEU A 93 -18.20 -14.91 -19.53
CA LEU A 93 -18.20 -14.96 -18.08
C LEU A 93 -19.47 -15.65 -17.61
N LYS A 94 -19.36 -16.94 -17.33
CA LYS A 94 -20.45 -17.75 -16.76
C LYS A 94 -20.61 -17.45 -15.28
N ASP A 95 -21.83 -17.66 -14.78
CA ASP A 95 -22.14 -17.54 -13.35
C ASP A 95 -21.75 -16.20 -12.70
N LYS A 96 -21.71 -15.11 -13.49
CA LYS A 96 -21.43 -13.76 -12.97
C LYS A 96 -22.37 -13.38 -11.82
N GLU A 97 -23.60 -13.88 -11.83
CA GLU A 97 -24.57 -13.68 -10.76
C GLU A 97 -24.14 -14.33 -9.43
N LYS A 98 -23.36 -15.42 -9.52
CA LYS A 98 -22.81 -16.12 -8.34
C LYS A 98 -21.46 -15.58 -7.87
N MET A 99 -20.94 -14.54 -8.52
CA MET A 99 -19.63 -13.98 -8.14
C MET A 99 -19.60 -13.53 -6.69
N GLN A 100 -20.71 -12.99 -6.17
CA GLN A 100 -20.81 -12.60 -4.76
C GLN A 100 -20.69 -13.78 -3.80
N GLU A 101 -21.24 -14.94 -4.17
CA GLU A 101 -21.18 -16.15 -3.35
C GLU A 101 -19.79 -16.77 -3.36
N LYS A 102 -19.19 -16.88 -4.53
CA LYS A 102 -17.86 -17.49 -4.73
C LYS A 102 -16.72 -16.57 -4.31
N GLY A 103 -16.87 -15.25 -4.52
CA GLY A 103 -15.82 -14.24 -4.46
C GLY A 103 -15.10 -14.09 -5.80
N ILE A 104 -14.53 -12.90 -6.04
CA ILE A 104 -13.85 -12.56 -7.30
C ILE A 104 -12.68 -13.50 -7.56
N GLU A 105 -11.91 -13.83 -6.53
CA GLU A 105 -10.71 -14.66 -6.64
C GLU A 105 -11.04 -16.05 -7.22
N ASN A 106 -12.08 -16.69 -6.69
CA ASN A 106 -12.55 -17.96 -7.21
C ASN A 106 -13.13 -17.82 -8.60
N PHE A 107 -13.84 -16.72 -8.87
CA PHE A 107 -14.41 -16.47 -10.18
C PHE A 107 -13.32 -16.28 -11.26
N ILE A 108 -12.22 -15.58 -10.94
CA ILE A 108 -11.06 -15.46 -11.83
C ILE A 108 -10.45 -16.85 -12.09
N ALA A 109 -10.23 -17.62 -11.03
CA ALA A 109 -9.64 -18.95 -11.14
C ALA A 109 -10.50 -19.88 -12.00
N ASP A 110 -11.80 -19.97 -11.73
CA ASP A 110 -12.75 -20.77 -12.52
C ASP A 110 -12.74 -20.33 -13.99
N THR A 111 -12.73 -19.02 -14.26
CA THR A 111 -12.70 -18.47 -15.62
C THR A 111 -11.40 -18.85 -16.36
N ILE A 112 -10.25 -18.79 -15.68
CA ILE A 112 -8.96 -19.26 -16.26
C ILE A 112 -9.03 -20.73 -16.59
N LEU A 113 -9.47 -21.55 -15.63
CA LEU A 113 -9.54 -23.00 -15.82
C LEU A 113 -10.49 -23.39 -16.96
N GLU A 114 -11.66 -22.79 -17.03
CA GLU A 114 -12.66 -23.13 -18.04
C GLU A 114 -12.31 -22.64 -19.46
N ASN A 115 -11.71 -21.45 -19.57
CA ASN A 115 -11.50 -20.83 -20.87
C ASN A 115 -10.09 -20.96 -21.42
N PHE A 116 -9.09 -21.30 -20.60
CA PHE A 116 -7.69 -21.34 -21.03
C PHE A 116 -6.99 -22.68 -20.75
N VAL A 117 -7.42 -23.41 -19.71
CA VAL A 117 -6.76 -24.68 -19.32
C VAL A 117 -7.57 -25.89 -19.78
N ASN A 118 -8.86 -25.94 -19.48
CA ASN A 118 -9.73 -27.09 -19.75
C ASN A 118 -10.76 -26.72 -20.82
N THR A 119 -10.31 -26.22 -21.96
CA THR A 119 -11.22 -25.87 -23.06
C THR A 119 -11.68 -27.11 -23.84
N ASN A 120 -12.75 -26.96 -24.62
CA ASN A 120 -13.20 -28.02 -25.51
C ASN A 120 -12.22 -28.28 -26.68
N ASP A 121 -11.31 -27.38 -26.94
CA ASP A 121 -10.25 -27.51 -27.94
C ASP A 121 -8.90 -27.75 -27.24
N THR A 122 -8.52 -29.02 -27.16
CA THR A 122 -7.29 -29.43 -26.47
C THR A 122 -6.01 -28.87 -27.09
N ILE A 123 -6.03 -28.43 -28.34
CA ILE A 123 -4.85 -27.82 -29.00
C ILE A 123 -4.58 -26.43 -28.42
N LEU A 124 -5.62 -25.75 -27.95
CA LEU A 124 -5.55 -24.40 -27.37
C LEU A 124 -5.37 -24.40 -25.85
N ASN A 125 -5.39 -25.59 -25.21
CA ASN A 125 -5.22 -25.69 -23.78
C ASN A 125 -3.80 -25.24 -23.34
N LEU A 126 -3.77 -24.45 -22.27
CA LEU A 126 -2.56 -24.04 -21.60
C LEU A 126 -2.33 -24.94 -20.38
N ASP A 127 -2.06 -26.23 -20.63
CA ASP A 127 -1.96 -27.28 -19.58
C ASP A 127 -0.85 -27.02 -18.55
N TYR A 128 0.06 -26.11 -18.86
CA TYR A 128 1.16 -25.71 -17.98
C TYR A 128 0.79 -24.64 -16.96
N ILE A 129 -0.45 -24.18 -16.94
CA ILE A 129 -0.94 -23.18 -15.97
C ILE A 129 -1.37 -23.88 -14.69
N ASP A 130 -0.87 -23.36 -13.56
CA ASP A 130 -1.35 -23.68 -12.20
C ASP A 130 -1.93 -22.41 -11.55
N VAL A 131 -3.15 -22.51 -11.05
CA VAL A 131 -3.83 -21.36 -10.40
C VAL A 131 -3.89 -21.58 -8.89
N TYR A 132 -3.48 -20.57 -8.14
CA TYR A 132 -3.48 -20.54 -6.68
C TYR A 132 -4.30 -19.37 -6.18
N ILE A 133 -5.09 -19.58 -5.13
CA ILE A 133 -5.93 -18.57 -4.52
C ILE A 133 -5.48 -18.36 -3.07
N HIS A 134 -5.06 -17.15 -2.73
CA HIS A 134 -4.57 -16.83 -1.39
C HIS A 134 -5.62 -16.19 -0.49
N SER A 135 -6.73 -15.70 -1.07
CA SER A 135 -7.79 -15.01 -0.32
C SER A 135 -9.15 -15.30 -0.90
N ASN A 136 -10.17 -15.03 -0.12
CA ASN A 136 -11.57 -15.04 -0.59
C ASN A 136 -12.33 -13.89 0.07
N THR A 137 -12.32 -12.73 -0.58
CA THR A 137 -12.90 -11.51 -0.03
C THR A 137 -14.42 -11.46 -0.10
N LYS A 138 -15.05 -12.40 -0.83
CA LYS A 138 -16.51 -12.39 -1.11
C LYS A 138 -16.96 -11.08 -1.77
N SER A 139 -16.05 -10.41 -2.46
CA SER A 139 -16.37 -9.21 -3.21
C SER A 139 -16.81 -9.55 -4.63
N SER A 140 -17.46 -8.59 -5.28
CA SER A 140 -17.91 -8.69 -6.68
C SER A 140 -17.57 -7.44 -7.45
N VAL A 141 -17.46 -7.55 -8.77
CA VAL A 141 -17.37 -6.41 -9.72
C VAL A 141 -18.59 -6.43 -10.60
N VAL A 142 -19.09 -5.27 -10.92
CA VAL A 142 -20.13 -5.16 -11.94
C VAL A 142 -19.50 -5.41 -13.30
N ILE A 143 -20.04 -6.36 -14.04
CA ILE A 143 -19.63 -6.66 -15.41
C ILE A 143 -20.73 -6.10 -16.32
N ASP A 144 -20.42 -4.99 -16.96
CA ASP A 144 -21.36 -4.27 -17.80
C ASP A 144 -21.18 -4.70 -19.27
N GLU A 145 -21.80 -5.83 -19.63
CA GLU A 145 -21.93 -6.22 -21.04
C GLU A 145 -23.23 -6.99 -21.32
N ASP A 146 -23.92 -6.54 -22.34
CA ASP A 146 -25.23 -7.05 -22.77
C ASP A 146 -25.27 -8.55 -23.11
N ASN A 147 -24.12 -9.19 -23.39
CA ASN A 147 -24.04 -10.58 -23.85
C ASN A 147 -23.16 -11.51 -22.99
N GLY A 148 -22.67 -11.05 -21.84
CA GLY A 148 -21.74 -11.85 -21.00
C GLY A 148 -20.38 -12.10 -21.65
N LEU A 149 -20.07 -11.45 -22.77
CA LEU A 149 -18.76 -11.45 -23.39
C LEU A 149 -17.92 -10.32 -22.80
N TYR A 150 -16.76 -10.64 -22.27
CA TYR A 150 -15.88 -9.65 -21.68
C TYR A 150 -14.42 -9.92 -22.03
N ASN A 151 -13.64 -8.87 -22.27
CA ASN A 151 -12.18 -9.04 -22.43
C ASN A 151 -11.59 -9.40 -21.07
N PHE A 152 -11.02 -10.61 -20.99
CA PHE A 152 -10.60 -11.13 -19.70
C PHE A 152 -9.37 -10.41 -19.12
N HIS A 153 -8.44 -9.96 -19.97
CA HIS A 153 -7.32 -9.13 -19.52
C HIS A 153 -7.81 -7.81 -18.90
N THR A 154 -8.73 -7.12 -19.57
CA THR A 154 -9.37 -5.91 -19.02
C THR A 154 -10.11 -6.20 -17.71
N PHE A 155 -10.75 -7.37 -17.60
CA PHE A 155 -11.39 -7.78 -16.35
C PHE A 155 -10.39 -7.92 -15.19
N LEU A 156 -9.23 -8.53 -15.43
CA LEU A 156 -8.16 -8.65 -14.40
C LEU A 156 -7.65 -7.27 -13.96
N ILE A 157 -7.45 -6.35 -14.90
CA ILE A 157 -7.08 -4.96 -14.60
C ILE A 157 -8.14 -4.30 -13.73
N ASN A 158 -9.42 -4.44 -14.07
CA ASN A 158 -10.51 -3.90 -13.28
C ASN A 158 -10.57 -4.50 -11.87
N CYS A 159 -10.37 -5.81 -11.72
CA CYS A 159 -10.32 -6.46 -10.40
C CYS A 159 -9.20 -5.88 -9.53
N ARG A 160 -8.03 -5.62 -10.12
CA ARG A 160 -6.91 -4.99 -9.43
C ARG A 160 -7.23 -3.54 -9.05
N GLN A 161 -7.71 -2.74 -9.99
CA GLN A 161 -7.98 -1.33 -9.77
C GLN A 161 -9.13 -1.06 -8.80
N TYR A 162 -10.19 -1.86 -8.84
CA TYR A 162 -11.40 -1.60 -8.05
C TYR A 162 -11.51 -2.39 -6.76
N LYS A 163 -10.82 -3.54 -6.68
CA LYS A 163 -11.01 -4.48 -5.57
C LYS A 163 -9.71 -4.91 -4.89
N ASP A 164 -8.56 -4.39 -5.33
CA ASP A 164 -7.23 -4.79 -4.84
C ASP A 164 -7.00 -6.31 -4.97
N ILE A 165 -7.63 -6.94 -5.96
CA ILE A 165 -7.40 -8.34 -6.30
C ILE A 165 -6.34 -8.40 -7.37
N TYR A 166 -5.18 -8.90 -7.02
CA TYR A 166 -4.02 -9.04 -7.89
C TYR A 166 -3.92 -10.42 -8.48
N THR A 167 -3.47 -10.45 -9.71
CA THR A 167 -3.10 -11.68 -10.42
C THR A 167 -1.62 -11.57 -10.75
N GLU A 168 -0.79 -12.39 -10.11
CA GLU A 168 0.66 -12.40 -10.29
C GLU A 168 1.11 -13.66 -11.02
N PHE A 169 2.14 -13.52 -11.84
CA PHE A 169 2.61 -14.58 -12.75
C PHE A 169 4.05 -14.92 -12.44
N PHE A 170 4.34 -16.22 -12.34
CA PHE A 170 5.69 -16.75 -12.11
C PHE A 170 5.92 -18.00 -12.94
N ILE A 171 7.09 -18.14 -13.55
CA ILE A 171 7.51 -19.42 -14.16
C ILE A 171 8.42 -20.16 -13.17
N ILE A 172 7.94 -21.29 -12.68
CA ILE A 172 8.65 -22.14 -11.72
C ILE A 172 8.48 -23.60 -12.14
N ASN A 173 9.58 -24.34 -12.28
CA ASN A 173 9.58 -25.78 -12.61
C ASN A 173 8.75 -26.11 -13.86
N LYS A 174 8.90 -25.32 -14.93
CA LYS A 174 8.15 -25.47 -16.19
C LYS A 174 6.62 -25.38 -16.01
N ARG A 175 6.19 -24.59 -15.05
CA ARG A 175 4.78 -24.27 -14.83
C ARG A 175 4.63 -22.76 -14.76
N LEU A 176 3.60 -22.21 -15.41
CA LEU A 176 3.18 -20.83 -15.22
C LEU A 176 2.21 -20.81 -14.05
N LYS A 177 2.72 -20.38 -12.91
CA LYS A 177 1.93 -20.20 -11.69
C LYS A 177 1.25 -18.86 -11.71
N ILE A 178 -0.03 -18.87 -11.43
CA ILE A 178 -0.87 -17.68 -11.34
C ILE A 178 -1.39 -17.60 -9.92
N ASP A 179 -0.92 -16.60 -9.18
CA ASP A 179 -1.33 -16.33 -7.81
C ASP A 179 -2.40 -15.26 -7.81
N ILE A 180 -3.57 -15.59 -7.27
CA ILE A 180 -4.72 -14.69 -7.20
C ILE A 180 -4.99 -14.36 -5.74
N GLY A 181 -5.05 -13.08 -5.40
CA GLY A 181 -5.34 -12.70 -4.03
C GLY A 181 -5.53 -11.22 -3.80
N TYR A 182 -6.12 -10.95 -2.66
CA TYR A 182 -6.31 -9.60 -2.16
C TYR A 182 -5.03 -9.10 -1.49
N LYS A 183 -4.58 -7.93 -1.88
CA LYS A 183 -3.43 -7.27 -1.27
C LYS A 183 -3.87 -5.93 -0.69
N LEU A 184 -3.98 -5.85 0.63
CA LEU A 184 -4.08 -4.60 1.34
C LEU A 184 -2.72 -4.28 1.96
N GLU A 185 -1.91 -3.54 1.23
CA GLU A 185 -0.66 -3.01 1.77
C GLU A 185 -0.86 -1.61 2.34
N GLU A 186 -0.01 -1.26 3.32
CA GLU A 186 0.05 0.12 3.78
C GLU A 186 0.39 1.04 2.63
N THR A 187 -0.29 2.18 2.55
CA THR A 187 -0.07 3.17 1.51
C THR A 187 1.33 3.76 1.67
N MET A 188 2.19 3.54 0.69
CA MET A 188 3.56 4.05 0.70
C MET A 188 3.57 5.54 0.38
N LEU A 189 4.31 6.34 1.15
CA LEU A 189 4.53 7.75 0.88
C LEU A 189 5.80 7.92 0.05
N ILE A 190 5.67 8.50 -1.13
CA ILE A 190 6.78 8.95 -1.97
C ILE A 190 6.92 10.46 -1.79
N ASP A 191 8.01 10.90 -1.20
CA ASP A 191 8.31 12.33 -1.07
C ASP A 191 9.07 12.79 -2.32
N ALA A 192 8.38 13.51 -3.20
CA ALA A 192 8.94 14.00 -4.46
C ALA A 192 10.01 15.09 -4.26
N THR A 193 10.17 15.60 -3.04
CA THR A 193 11.23 16.58 -2.73
C THR A 193 12.57 15.92 -2.38
N LEU A 194 12.61 14.59 -2.26
CA LEU A 194 13.84 13.86 -1.99
C LEU A 194 14.80 13.89 -3.18
N PRO A 195 16.11 14.00 -2.96
CA PRO A 195 17.10 14.01 -4.05
C PRO A 195 17.12 12.73 -4.90
N GLU A 196 16.63 11.60 -4.36
CA GLU A 196 16.55 10.32 -5.07
C GLU A 196 15.37 10.25 -6.05
N VAL A 197 14.42 11.17 -5.94
CA VAL A 197 13.29 11.33 -6.85
C VAL A 197 13.66 12.40 -7.88
N THR A 198 13.82 11.97 -9.13
CA THR A 198 14.24 12.84 -10.24
C THR A 198 13.18 12.86 -11.32
N ASN A 199 13.36 13.72 -12.32
CA ASN A 199 12.45 13.86 -13.46
C ASN A 199 10.98 14.05 -13.04
N TYR A 200 10.80 14.74 -11.91
CA TYR A 200 9.47 15.01 -11.39
C TYR A 200 8.71 15.95 -12.34
N ASN A 201 7.62 15.46 -12.88
CA ASN A 201 6.71 16.21 -13.72
C ASN A 201 5.28 16.03 -13.20
N LYS A 202 4.57 17.12 -13.04
CA LYS A 202 3.20 17.12 -12.55
C LYS A 202 2.30 17.82 -13.57
N ILE A 203 1.41 17.06 -14.14
CA ILE A 203 0.42 17.55 -15.08
C ILE A 203 -0.91 17.60 -14.35
N TYR A 204 -1.49 18.79 -14.25
CA TYR A 204 -2.86 18.96 -13.80
C TYR A 204 -3.78 18.86 -15.00
N GLU A 205 -4.71 17.94 -14.97
CA GLU A 205 -5.83 18.01 -15.87
C GLU A 205 -6.92 18.87 -15.26
N VAL A 206 -7.26 19.94 -15.94
CA VAL A 206 -8.09 21.02 -15.41
C VAL A 206 -9.59 20.75 -15.60
N ASP A 207 -9.98 19.64 -16.23
CA ASP A 207 -11.39 19.43 -16.62
C ASP A 207 -11.99 18.13 -16.05
N PRO A 208 -12.27 18.08 -14.72
CA PRO A 208 -12.95 16.95 -14.11
C PRO A 208 -14.39 16.85 -14.62
N VAL A 209 -14.94 15.63 -14.62
CA VAL A 209 -16.39 15.45 -14.78
C VAL A 209 -17.07 16.01 -13.53
N THR A 210 -17.82 17.07 -13.72
CA THR A 210 -18.49 17.80 -12.61
C THR A 210 -19.97 17.54 -12.53
N LYS A 211 -20.54 16.93 -13.57
CA LYS A 211 -21.94 16.51 -13.63
C LYS A 211 -22.06 15.21 -14.38
N VAL A 212 -22.84 14.30 -13.87
CA VAL A 212 -23.30 13.12 -14.61
C VAL A 212 -24.82 13.17 -14.76
N GLU A 213 -25.28 12.91 -16.00
CA GLU A 213 -26.68 12.73 -16.36
C GLU A 213 -26.91 11.27 -16.68
N ALA A 214 -27.51 10.53 -15.76
CA ALA A 214 -27.81 9.11 -15.97
C ALA A 214 -29.24 8.92 -16.42
N TYR A 215 -29.44 8.58 -17.70
CA TYR A 215 -30.75 8.27 -18.25
C TYR A 215 -31.18 6.87 -17.83
N ILE A 216 -32.35 6.75 -17.21
CA ILE A 216 -32.92 5.49 -16.71
C ILE A 216 -33.93 4.97 -17.73
N ARG A 217 -33.63 3.82 -18.35
CA ARG A 217 -34.46 3.25 -19.42
C ARG A 217 -35.81 2.74 -18.92
N SER A 218 -35.88 2.22 -17.70
CA SER A 218 -37.09 1.60 -17.15
C SER A 218 -38.28 2.56 -16.98
N ASP A 219 -38.01 3.82 -16.68
CA ASP A 219 -39.05 4.84 -16.44
C ASP A 219 -38.84 6.13 -17.24
N SER A 220 -37.86 6.15 -18.15
CA SER A 220 -37.53 7.29 -19.00
C SER A 220 -37.17 8.57 -18.19
N SER A 221 -36.70 8.42 -16.97
CA SER A 221 -36.24 9.52 -16.11
C SER A 221 -34.74 9.77 -16.22
N THR A 222 -34.25 10.85 -15.63
CA THR A 222 -32.83 11.15 -15.58
C THR A 222 -32.42 11.44 -14.15
N TYR A 223 -31.41 10.73 -13.69
CA TYR A 223 -30.74 10.97 -12.40
C TYR A 223 -29.55 11.92 -12.61
N TYR A 224 -29.40 12.90 -11.74
CA TYR A 224 -28.32 13.88 -11.79
C TYR A 224 -27.43 13.75 -10.57
N LEU A 225 -26.11 13.73 -10.80
CA LEU A 225 -25.10 13.78 -9.75
C LEU A 225 -24.08 14.87 -10.07
N TYR A 226 -23.70 15.63 -9.08
CA TYR A 226 -22.81 16.78 -9.22
C TYR A 226 -21.61 16.67 -8.29
N LEU A 227 -20.46 17.16 -8.75
CA LEU A 227 -19.23 17.28 -7.97
C LEU A 227 -19.17 18.64 -7.27
N THR A 228 -18.76 18.65 -6.02
CA THR A 228 -18.59 19.83 -5.17
C THR A 228 -17.11 20.20 -5.01
N ALA A 229 -16.82 21.40 -4.56
CA ALA A 229 -15.45 21.92 -4.42
C ALA A 229 -14.61 21.12 -3.41
N ASP A 230 -15.25 20.54 -2.39
CA ASP A 230 -14.62 19.64 -1.41
C ASP A 230 -14.47 18.20 -1.91
N ARG A 231 -14.71 17.98 -3.22
CA ARG A 231 -14.60 16.66 -3.88
C ARG A 231 -15.60 15.63 -3.37
N THR A 232 -16.68 16.05 -2.75
CA THR A 232 -17.85 15.20 -2.48
C THR A 232 -18.87 15.29 -3.62
N THR A 233 -19.96 14.55 -3.53
CA THR A 233 -21.02 14.58 -4.55
C THR A 233 -22.34 14.98 -3.92
N THR A 234 -23.16 15.71 -4.70
CA THR A 234 -24.50 16.12 -4.32
C THR A 234 -25.49 15.88 -5.45
N THR A 235 -26.73 15.59 -5.09
CA THR A 235 -27.87 15.56 -6.05
C THR A 235 -28.59 16.89 -6.11
N ASN A 236 -28.27 17.81 -5.21
CA ASN A 236 -28.90 19.14 -5.16
C ASN A 236 -28.32 20.01 -6.28
N LYS A 237 -29.15 20.35 -7.26
CA LYS A 237 -28.76 21.21 -8.39
C LYS A 237 -28.42 22.66 -7.96
N ASP A 238 -28.89 23.10 -6.82
CA ASP A 238 -28.73 24.46 -6.30
C ASP A 238 -27.69 24.54 -5.18
N ASP A 239 -26.88 23.47 -5.00
CA ASP A 239 -25.80 23.46 -4.02
C ASP A 239 -24.73 24.50 -4.38
N PRO A 240 -24.44 25.48 -3.50
CA PRO A 240 -23.48 26.55 -3.76
C PRO A 240 -22.03 26.07 -3.91
N ASN A 241 -21.73 24.84 -3.43
CA ASN A 241 -20.38 24.29 -3.50
C ASN A 241 -20.13 23.53 -4.82
N ARG A 242 -21.10 23.46 -5.73
CA ARG A 242 -20.89 22.82 -7.03
C ARG A 242 -19.81 23.53 -7.83
N ILE A 243 -19.01 22.72 -8.51
CA ILE A 243 -18.01 23.24 -9.45
C ILE A 243 -18.46 23.07 -10.89
N PHE A 244 -17.94 23.93 -11.77
CA PHE A 244 -18.21 23.89 -13.20
C PHE A 244 -17.10 23.08 -13.93
N GLY A 245 -17.48 22.27 -14.92
CA GLY A 245 -16.56 21.51 -15.74
C GLY A 245 -17.33 20.56 -16.71
N ARG A 246 -16.69 19.46 -17.10
CA ARG A 246 -17.22 18.52 -18.08
C ARG A 246 -18.49 17.81 -17.57
N ILE A 247 -19.43 17.59 -18.51
CA ILE A 247 -20.65 16.84 -18.26
C ILE A 247 -20.55 15.50 -19.00
N GLU A 248 -20.88 14.42 -18.33
CA GLU A 248 -21.03 13.10 -18.95
C GLU A 248 -22.46 12.61 -18.88
N THR A 249 -22.90 11.92 -19.94
CA THR A 249 -24.23 11.30 -20.03
C THR A 249 -24.05 9.80 -20.16
N ILE A 250 -24.71 9.04 -19.28
CA ILE A 250 -24.69 7.59 -19.24
C ILE A 250 -26.14 7.06 -19.35
N SER A 251 -26.31 5.80 -19.71
CA SER A 251 -27.63 5.16 -19.80
C SER A 251 -27.65 3.89 -18.97
N CYS A 252 -28.61 3.78 -18.05
CA CYS A 252 -28.75 2.68 -17.10
C CYS A 252 -30.15 2.09 -17.16
N ASP A 253 -30.32 0.84 -16.70
CA ASP A 253 -31.61 0.18 -16.70
C ASP A 253 -32.49 0.57 -15.51
N THR A 254 -31.87 0.77 -14.34
CA THR A 254 -32.56 1.06 -13.08
C THR A 254 -31.99 2.28 -12.39
N LEU A 255 -32.76 2.89 -11.49
CA LEU A 255 -32.29 4.02 -10.66
C LEU A 255 -31.08 3.62 -9.77
N GLU A 256 -31.03 2.39 -9.32
CA GLU A 256 -29.95 1.92 -8.46
C GLU A 256 -28.62 1.86 -9.23
N ASN A 257 -28.66 1.28 -10.44
CA ASN A 257 -27.52 1.27 -11.34
C ASN A 257 -27.12 2.70 -11.74
N ALA A 258 -28.07 3.57 -12.01
CA ALA A 258 -27.80 4.96 -12.37
C ALA A 258 -27.06 5.72 -11.25
N LYS A 259 -27.42 5.50 -9.99
CA LYS A 259 -26.71 6.10 -8.84
C LYS A 259 -25.28 5.59 -8.71
N GLU A 260 -25.11 4.28 -8.86
CA GLU A 260 -23.81 3.65 -8.76
C GLU A 260 -22.87 4.07 -9.88
N GLU A 261 -23.33 4.00 -11.13
CA GLU A 261 -22.54 4.36 -12.29
C GLU A 261 -22.24 5.86 -12.35
N ALA A 262 -23.21 6.72 -12.04
CA ALA A 262 -22.96 8.16 -11.96
C ALA A 262 -21.88 8.49 -10.92
N LEU A 263 -21.92 7.84 -9.76
CA LEU A 263 -20.91 8.01 -8.74
C LEU A 263 -19.54 7.51 -9.19
N ASN A 264 -19.50 6.36 -9.88
CA ASN A 264 -18.27 5.80 -10.42
C ASN A 264 -17.68 6.71 -11.51
N THR A 265 -18.52 7.24 -12.39
CA THR A 265 -18.10 8.16 -13.45
C THR A 265 -17.50 9.44 -12.89
N ILE A 266 -18.15 10.09 -11.91
CA ILE A 266 -17.56 11.26 -11.24
C ILE A 266 -16.25 10.89 -10.58
N LYS A 267 -16.22 9.80 -9.81
CA LYS A 267 -15.01 9.40 -9.08
C LYS A 267 -13.85 9.06 -10.01
N ALA A 268 -14.12 8.34 -11.09
CA ALA A 268 -13.10 8.03 -12.10
C ALA A 268 -12.46 9.28 -12.72
N ASN A 269 -13.14 10.41 -12.69
CA ASN A 269 -12.74 11.65 -13.34
C ASN A 269 -12.52 12.83 -12.38
N THR A 270 -12.66 12.64 -11.07
CA THR A 270 -12.56 13.72 -10.07
C THR A 270 -11.14 14.18 -9.83
N TYR A 271 -10.18 13.28 -9.95
CA TYR A 271 -8.77 13.54 -9.73
C TYR A 271 -7.99 13.12 -10.97
N LYS A 272 -7.96 13.97 -11.94
CA LYS A 272 -7.04 13.80 -13.05
C LYS A 272 -5.77 14.56 -12.74
N HIS A 273 -4.85 13.91 -12.06
CA HIS A 273 -3.47 14.33 -11.98
C HIS A 273 -2.61 13.23 -12.57
N LEU A 274 -1.66 13.59 -13.34
CA LEU A 274 -0.57 12.74 -13.77
C LEU A 274 0.69 13.25 -13.09
N VAL A 275 1.31 12.39 -12.32
CA VAL A 275 2.62 12.66 -11.74
C VAL A 275 3.57 11.61 -12.28
N GLU A 276 4.60 12.10 -12.97
CA GLU A 276 5.70 11.29 -13.46
C GLU A 276 6.94 11.59 -12.63
N PHE A 277 7.67 10.56 -12.26
CA PHE A 277 8.93 10.69 -11.55
C PHE A 277 9.82 9.48 -11.81
N SER A 278 11.10 9.63 -11.54
CA SER A 278 12.07 8.55 -11.64
C SER A 278 12.79 8.36 -10.31
N ILE A 279 13.11 7.11 -9.98
CA ILE A 279 13.86 6.74 -8.78
C ILE A 279 15.10 5.97 -9.20
N ALA A 280 16.24 6.26 -8.58
CA ALA A 280 17.46 5.51 -8.83
C ALA A 280 17.30 4.03 -8.45
N LYS A 281 17.73 3.10 -9.32
CA LYS A 281 17.69 1.64 -9.06
C LYS A 281 18.41 1.23 -7.77
N THR A 282 19.35 2.06 -7.31
CA THR A 282 20.14 1.87 -6.10
C THR A 282 19.61 2.64 -4.89
N SER A 283 18.40 3.22 -4.98
CA SER A 283 17.81 3.96 -3.87
C SER A 283 17.77 3.13 -2.59
N LYS A 284 18.16 3.75 -1.49
CA LYS A 284 18.10 3.15 -0.15
C LYS A 284 16.94 3.70 0.68
N LEU A 285 16.37 4.82 0.26
CA LEU A 285 15.26 5.47 0.96
C LEU A 285 13.91 4.94 0.47
N ILE A 286 13.84 4.57 -0.81
CA ILE A 286 12.63 4.09 -1.44
C ILE A 286 12.86 2.66 -1.94
N ASP A 287 12.13 1.71 -1.39
CA ASP A 287 12.20 0.31 -1.81
C ASP A 287 11.41 0.11 -3.11
N ILE A 288 12.12 0.15 -4.23
CA ILE A 288 11.56 0.00 -5.57
C ILE A 288 10.83 -1.34 -5.74
N SER A 289 11.26 -2.40 -5.04
CA SER A 289 10.63 -3.72 -5.14
C SER A 289 9.17 -3.71 -4.69
N LYS A 290 8.80 -2.72 -3.91
CA LYS A 290 7.43 -2.50 -3.45
C LYS A 290 6.60 -1.64 -4.39
N LEU A 291 7.20 -1.08 -5.43
CA LEU A 291 6.51 -0.25 -6.42
C LEU A 291 6.13 -1.11 -7.62
N TYR A 292 4.89 -1.56 -7.67
CA TYR A 292 4.35 -2.39 -8.76
C TYR A 292 3.08 -1.76 -9.33
N LEU A 293 2.69 -2.18 -10.52
CA LEU A 293 1.48 -1.67 -11.20
C LEU A 293 0.24 -1.86 -10.32
N GLY A 294 -0.59 -0.84 -10.26
CA GLY A 294 -1.79 -0.80 -9.47
C GLY A 294 -1.58 -0.51 -7.98
N ARG A 295 -0.31 -0.43 -7.50
CA ARG A 295 -0.07 -0.10 -6.10
C ARG A 295 -0.54 1.31 -5.77
N ARG A 296 -1.28 1.43 -4.67
CA ARG A 296 -1.68 2.72 -4.11
C ARG A 296 -0.52 3.35 -3.36
N ILE A 297 -0.28 4.61 -3.66
CA ILE A 297 0.77 5.42 -3.04
C ILE A 297 0.25 6.79 -2.69
N LYS A 298 0.94 7.46 -1.79
CA LYS A 298 0.80 8.90 -1.56
C LYS A 298 2.03 9.60 -2.11
N ILE A 299 1.82 10.64 -2.87
CA ILE A 299 2.90 11.47 -3.41
C ILE A 299 2.87 12.79 -2.68
N LYS A 300 3.91 13.07 -1.90
CA LYS A 300 4.11 14.36 -1.26
C LYS A 300 4.91 15.24 -2.20
N THR A 301 4.37 16.41 -2.50
CA THR A 301 5.00 17.49 -3.25
C THR A 301 5.28 18.67 -2.32
N GLU A 302 5.84 19.75 -2.85
CA GLU A 302 6.03 21.00 -2.06
C GLU A 302 4.70 21.55 -1.53
N ASP A 303 3.63 21.43 -2.30
CA ASP A 303 2.34 22.08 -2.01
C ASP A 303 1.31 21.15 -1.37
N SER A 304 1.39 19.84 -1.57
CA SER A 304 0.28 18.94 -1.28
C SER A 304 0.71 17.47 -1.15
N ILE A 305 -0.18 16.66 -0.59
CA ILE A 305 -0.09 15.20 -0.62
C ILE A 305 -1.24 14.69 -1.49
N TYR A 306 -0.88 13.92 -2.52
CA TYR A 306 -1.84 13.30 -3.44
C TYR A 306 -1.95 11.82 -3.13
N ASP A 307 -3.17 11.32 -3.02
CA ASP A 307 -3.45 9.90 -3.11
C ASP A 307 -3.43 9.51 -4.59
N SER A 308 -2.64 8.52 -4.95
CA SER A 308 -2.45 8.09 -6.33
C SER A 308 -2.20 6.59 -6.42
N TYR A 309 -2.12 6.04 -7.61
CA TYR A 309 -1.67 4.67 -7.84
C TYR A 309 -0.67 4.64 -9.01
N ILE A 310 0.14 3.61 -9.05
CA ILE A 310 1.12 3.44 -10.11
C ILE A 310 0.40 2.86 -11.34
N SER A 311 0.25 3.67 -12.38
CA SER A 311 -0.41 3.30 -13.64
C SER A 311 0.57 2.77 -14.69
N ALA A 312 1.82 3.22 -14.66
CA ALA A 312 2.85 2.69 -15.55
C ALA A 312 4.23 2.68 -14.89
N ILE A 313 5.06 1.74 -15.32
CA ILE A 313 6.45 1.58 -14.90
C ILE A 313 7.29 1.44 -16.18
N ALA A 314 8.28 2.29 -16.34
CA ALA A 314 9.26 2.19 -17.40
C ALA A 314 10.66 1.93 -16.83
N LEU A 315 11.30 0.90 -17.34
CA LEU A 315 12.67 0.55 -17.00
C LEU A 315 13.50 0.50 -18.28
N THR A 316 14.58 1.21 -18.27
CA THR A 316 15.61 1.15 -19.33
C THR A 316 16.92 0.65 -18.72
N ASP A 317 17.95 0.47 -19.53
CA ASP A 317 19.28 0.15 -19.04
C ASP A 317 19.91 1.28 -18.20
N GLU A 318 19.30 2.46 -18.21
CA GLU A 318 19.67 3.58 -17.36
C GLU A 318 19.52 3.25 -15.85
N ASN A 319 20.18 4.04 -15.01
CA ASN A 319 20.23 3.82 -13.57
C ASN A 319 18.91 4.16 -12.83
N PHE A 320 17.84 4.43 -13.56
CA PHE A 320 16.57 4.88 -13.02
C PHE A 320 15.42 3.97 -13.43
N VAL A 321 14.40 3.96 -12.59
CA VAL A 321 13.07 3.43 -12.89
C VAL A 321 12.11 4.60 -12.91
N SER A 322 11.38 4.76 -14.01
CA SER A 322 10.38 5.81 -14.17
C SER A 322 8.98 5.27 -13.86
N PHE A 323 8.23 6.08 -13.16
CA PHE A 323 6.86 5.76 -12.73
C PHE A 323 5.91 6.83 -13.25
N LYS A 324 4.77 6.38 -13.78
CA LYS A 324 3.62 7.24 -13.97
C LYS A 324 2.59 6.88 -12.91
N THR A 325 2.03 7.90 -12.32
CA THR A 325 0.97 7.74 -11.35
C THR A 325 -0.18 8.64 -11.75
N GLY A 326 -1.36 8.15 -11.71
CA GLY A 326 -2.47 8.92 -12.20
C GLY A 326 -3.79 8.45 -11.68
N ASN A 327 -4.78 9.09 -12.17
CA ASN A 327 -6.20 8.85 -12.04
C ASN A 327 -6.55 7.88 -10.94
N LEU A 328 -6.57 8.39 -9.69
CA LEU A 328 -7.29 7.65 -8.67
C LEU A 328 -8.73 7.56 -9.18
N ARG A 329 -9.05 6.44 -9.72
CA ARG A 329 -10.40 5.94 -9.62
C ARG A 329 -10.58 5.71 -8.12
N ILE A 330 -11.02 6.75 -7.41
CA ILE A 330 -11.24 6.68 -5.96
C ILE A 330 -12.23 5.58 -5.76
N ASP A 331 -11.74 4.58 -5.12
CA ASP A 331 -12.36 3.32 -5.02
C ASP A 331 -13.69 3.43 -4.26
N PHE A 332 -14.73 3.01 -4.92
CA PHE A 332 -16.03 2.73 -4.30
C PHE A 332 -15.88 1.84 -3.05
N THR A 333 -14.90 0.95 -3.06
CA THR A 333 -14.58 0.06 -1.94
C THR A 333 -14.05 0.80 -0.72
N ASP A 334 -13.23 1.83 -0.88
CA ASP A 334 -12.75 2.62 0.27
C ASP A 334 -13.88 3.44 0.87
N LYS A 335 -14.81 3.94 0.05
CA LYS A 335 -16.03 4.55 0.58
C LYS A 335 -16.98 3.55 1.21
N GLN A 336 -17.15 2.36 0.64
CA GLN A 336 -17.94 1.31 1.31
C GLN A 336 -17.27 0.82 2.59
N ARG A 337 -15.95 0.71 2.63
CA ARG A 337 -15.21 0.40 3.86
C ARG A 337 -15.29 1.55 4.86
N GLN A 338 -15.19 2.79 4.41
CA GLN A 338 -15.42 3.97 5.24
C GLN A 338 -16.86 4.03 5.74
N GLN A 339 -17.85 3.81 4.88
CA GLN A 339 -19.26 3.76 5.27
C GLN A 339 -19.59 2.59 6.20
N LYS A 340 -18.97 1.41 6.02
CA LYS A 340 -19.09 0.31 6.99
C LYS A 340 -18.39 0.64 8.33
N ARG A 341 -17.29 1.37 8.31
CA ARG A 341 -16.64 1.89 9.54
C ARG A 341 -17.45 3.02 10.17
N ASP A 342 -17.97 3.91 9.34
CA ASP A 342 -18.76 5.08 9.75
C ASP A 342 -20.19 4.74 10.19
N GLY A 343 -20.78 3.67 9.68
CA GLY A 343 -22.09 3.16 10.11
C GLY A 343 -22.09 2.60 11.54
N THR A 344 -20.91 2.41 12.13
CA THR A 344 -20.72 1.96 13.53
C THR A 344 -20.37 3.09 14.50
N VAL A 345 -20.15 4.31 14.02
CA VAL A 345 -19.76 5.45 14.86
C VAL A 345 -20.71 6.64 14.62
N GLY A 346 -21.57 6.89 15.59
CA GLY A 346 -22.63 7.90 15.51
C GLY A 346 -22.18 9.37 15.43
N ASN A 347 -20.90 9.68 15.39
CA ASN A 347 -20.38 11.04 15.19
C ASN A 347 -19.08 10.97 14.39
N LYS A 348 -19.08 11.53 13.19
CA LYS A 348 -17.92 11.58 12.29
C LYS A 348 -16.95 12.70 12.71
N ILE A 349 -15.69 12.33 12.91
CA ILE A 349 -14.60 13.32 12.97
C ILE A 349 -14.05 13.45 11.54
N ASP A 350 -14.05 14.67 11.02
CA ASP A 350 -13.53 14.94 9.69
C ASP A 350 -12.01 14.67 9.61
N LYS A 351 -11.51 14.24 8.43
CA LYS A 351 -10.08 13.99 8.22
C LYS A 351 -9.19 15.22 8.38
N SER A 352 -9.76 16.41 8.27
CA SER A 352 -9.06 17.67 8.53
C SER A 352 -8.83 17.98 10.02
N GLY A 353 -9.32 17.12 10.90
CA GLY A 353 -9.30 17.29 12.34
C GLY A 353 -10.58 17.93 12.85
N GLY A 354 -10.91 17.64 14.08
CA GLY A 354 -12.09 18.19 14.76
C GLY A 354 -11.93 18.09 16.27
N THR A 355 -12.66 18.93 16.99
CA THR A 355 -12.71 18.91 18.45
C THR A 355 -13.94 18.14 18.89
N ILE A 356 -13.77 17.12 19.72
CA ILE A 356 -14.85 16.40 20.38
C ILE A 356 -15.12 17.11 21.72
N THR A 357 -16.29 17.72 21.83
CA THR A 357 -16.71 18.43 23.05
C THR A 357 -17.43 17.52 24.07
N GLY A 358 -17.59 16.22 23.74
CA GLY A 358 -18.24 15.23 24.58
C GLY A 358 -17.36 14.00 24.86
N ASN A 359 -17.92 12.99 25.51
CA ASN A 359 -17.21 11.75 25.80
C ASN A 359 -17.06 10.92 24.51
N LEU A 360 -15.82 10.58 24.14
CA LEU A 360 -15.50 9.65 23.09
C LEU A 360 -15.29 8.26 23.68
N THR A 361 -16.14 7.30 23.30
CA THR A 361 -15.92 5.89 23.61
C THR A 361 -15.34 5.17 22.40
N VAL A 362 -14.07 4.77 22.46
CA VAL A 362 -13.39 4.03 21.40
C VAL A 362 -13.29 2.56 21.80
N LYS A 363 -13.93 1.66 21.03
CA LYS A 363 -13.82 0.20 21.19
C LYS A 363 -12.59 -0.39 20.51
N GLY A 364 -11.50 0.32 20.48
CA GLY A 364 -10.27 -0.09 19.80
C GLY A 364 -9.10 0.81 20.18
N LYS A 365 -7.98 0.60 19.52
CA LYS A 365 -6.77 1.43 19.72
C LYS A 365 -6.89 2.71 18.91
N ILE A 366 -6.63 3.85 19.51
CA ILE A 366 -6.40 5.11 18.82
C ILE A 366 -4.91 5.15 18.46
N LEU A 367 -4.61 5.10 17.18
CA LEU A 367 -3.23 5.12 16.69
C LEU A 367 -2.87 6.52 16.18
N SER A 368 -1.64 6.94 16.41
CA SER A 368 -1.03 8.08 15.72
C SER A 368 -0.77 7.74 14.24
N SER A 369 -0.40 8.72 13.45
CA SER A 369 0.09 8.51 12.08
C SER A 369 1.30 7.55 12.00
N ASN A 370 1.98 7.33 13.12
CA ASN A 370 3.13 6.41 13.25
C ASN A 370 2.75 5.03 13.82
N GLY A 371 1.45 4.72 13.94
CA GLY A 371 0.97 3.45 14.48
C GLY A 371 1.02 3.33 16.01
N GLU A 372 1.38 4.38 16.72
CA GLU A 372 1.43 4.37 18.20
C GLU A 372 0.07 4.68 18.82
N VAL A 373 -0.21 4.06 19.96
CA VAL A 373 -1.43 4.32 20.73
C VAL A 373 -1.40 5.73 21.33
N LEU A 374 -2.26 6.61 20.83
CA LEU A 374 -2.27 8.04 21.21
C LEU A 374 -2.94 8.37 22.54
N ALA A 375 -3.63 7.45 23.16
CA ALA A 375 -4.41 7.71 24.37
C ALA A 375 -3.69 7.27 25.64
N GLY A 376 -2.53 7.85 25.91
CA GLY A 376 -1.92 7.74 27.22
C GLY A 376 -2.48 8.78 28.19
N LYS A 377 -3.05 8.33 29.32
CA LYS A 377 -3.41 9.22 30.42
C LYS A 377 -2.17 9.62 31.20
N VAL A 378 -1.92 10.90 31.37
CA VAL A 378 -0.83 11.38 32.23
C VAL A 378 -1.18 11.09 33.68
N LEU A 379 -0.43 10.22 34.33
CA LEU A 379 -0.64 9.79 35.73
C LEU A 379 0.23 10.59 36.70
N TYR A 380 1.34 11.13 36.22
CA TYR A 380 2.24 11.99 36.97
C TYR A 380 2.98 12.90 36.01
N ASN A 381 3.17 14.15 36.40
CA ASN A 381 4.00 15.11 35.65
C ASN A 381 4.66 16.11 36.62
N ASN A 382 5.98 16.16 36.56
CA ASN A 382 6.81 17.08 37.33
C ASN A 382 8.13 17.32 36.57
N ASP A 383 8.24 18.44 35.88
CA ASP A 383 9.40 18.73 35.03
C ASP A 383 10.74 18.75 35.80
N SER A 384 10.71 19.09 37.06
CA SER A 384 11.90 18.99 37.94
C SER A 384 12.29 17.54 38.19
N GLY A 385 11.31 16.63 38.16
CA GLY A 385 11.48 15.24 38.51
C GLY A 385 11.55 15.00 40.01
N THR A 386 11.45 13.73 40.42
CA THR A 386 11.64 13.34 41.82
C THR A 386 12.49 12.07 41.93
N THR A 387 13.34 12.04 42.93
CA THR A 387 14.10 10.85 43.36
C THR A 387 13.35 10.05 44.43
N GLY A 388 12.34 10.64 45.06
CA GLY A 388 11.46 10.00 46.05
C GLY A 388 10.34 9.16 45.46
N THR A 389 9.35 8.85 46.28
CA THR A 389 8.14 8.16 45.86
C THR A 389 7.32 9.05 44.92
N VAL A 390 6.88 8.49 43.80
CA VAL A 390 5.96 9.11 42.85
C VAL A 390 4.54 8.67 43.19
N THR A 391 3.64 9.62 43.39
CA THR A 391 2.21 9.36 43.58
C THR A 391 1.47 9.57 42.25
N LEU A 392 0.85 8.52 41.76
CA LEU A 392 0.04 8.54 40.54
C LEU A 392 -1.36 9.07 40.82
N THR A 393 -1.97 9.72 39.85
CA THR A 393 -3.37 10.20 39.95
C THR A 393 -4.39 9.09 39.89
N GLU A 394 -3.99 7.88 39.45
CA GLU A 394 -4.82 6.68 39.34
C GLU A 394 -3.95 5.44 39.51
N SER A 395 -4.54 4.34 39.99
CA SER A 395 -3.80 3.08 40.18
C SER A 395 -3.22 2.53 38.89
N ALA A 396 -1.97 2.11 38.93
CA ALA A 396 -1.28 1.47 37.81
C ALA A 396 -1.99 0.16 37.36
N ALA A 397 -2.68 -0.53 38.28
CA ALA A 397 -3.46 -1.73 37.96
C ALA A 397 -4.60 -1.50 36.94
N ASN A 398 -5.02 -0.25 36.76
CA ASN A 398 -6.06 0.11 35.79
C ASN A 398 -5.55 0.24 34.34
N PHE A 399 -4.27 0.01 34.11
CA PHE A 399 -3.62 0.17 32.80
C PHE A 399 -2.93 -1.12 32.34
N SER A 400 -3.09 -1.44 31.08
CA SER A 400 -2.39 -2.57 30.45
C SER A 400 -0.88 -2.34 30.32
N CYS A 401 -0.50 -1.07 30.23
CA CYS A 401 0.89 -0.63 30.12
C CYS A 401 1.05 0.75 30.75
N ILE A 402 2.17 1.01 31.40
CA ILE A 402 2.59 2.37 31.76
C ILE A 402 3.94 2.69 31.17
N GLU A 403 4.16 3.95 30.83
CA GLU A 403 5.44 4.47 30.40
C GLU A 403 5.99 5.40 31.50
N ILE A 404 7.16 5.09 31.99
CA ILE A 404 7.89 5.90 32.96
C ILE A 404 8.98 6.66 32.24
N CYS A 405 8.86 7.99 32.25
CA CYS A 405 9.86 8.89 31.72
C CYS A 405 10.76 9.38 32.87
N TYR A 406 12.05 9.19 32.72
CA TYR A 406 13.04 9.54 33.75
C TYR A 406 14.23 10.25 33.16
N LYS A 407 14.98 10.96 34.00
CA LYS A 407 16.19 11.68 33.64
C LYS A 407 17.28 11.51 34.65
N SER A 408 18.53 11.63 34.22
CA SER A 408 19.71 11.68 35.10
C SER A 408 19.88 13.08 35.69
N ARG A 409 20.78 13.20 36.67
CA ARG A 409 21.27 14.49 37.15
C ARG A 409 21.93 15.33 36.06
N TYR A 410 22.36 14.70 34.98
CA TYR A 410 22.97 15.38 33.83
C TYR A 410 21.94 15.80 32.76
N SER A 411 20.63 15.73 33.07
CA SER A 411 19.52 16.10 32.21
C SER A 411 19.31 15.23 31.00
N GLU A 412 19.95 14.08 30.88
CA GLU A 412 19.63 13.06 29.87
C GLU A 412 18.28 12.46 30.21
N ARG A 413 17.49 12.20 29.17
CA ARG A 413 16.13 11.70 29.27
C ARG A 413 16.00 10.34 28.62
N ASN A 414 15.21 9.46 29.24
CA ASN A 414 14.85 8.15 28.70
C ASN A 414 13.43 7.79 29.15
N SER A 415 12.87 6.73 28.56
CA SER A 415 11.63 6.17 29.03
C SER A 415 11.62 4.64 28.91
N ILE A 416 10.79 4.01 29.73
CA ILE A 416 10.55 2.56 29.67
C ILE A 416 9.06 2.29 29.72
N LYS A 417 8.61 1.37 28.86
CA LYS A 417 7.24 0.87 28.87
C LYS A 417 7.16 -0.46 29.64
N ILE A 418 6.22 -0.56 30.56
CA ILE A 418 6.04 -1.68 31.44
C ILE A 418 4.63 -2.22 31.25
N HIS A 419 4.53 -3.42 30.75
CA HIS A 419 3.25 -4.12 30.58
C HIS A 419 2.87 -4.81 31.90
N GLU A 420 1.56 -4.79 32.23
CA GLU A 420 1.05 -5.32 33.51
C GLU A 420 1.87 -4.78 34.69
N PRO A 421 1.81 -3.48 34.94
CA PRO A 421 2.79 -2.79 35.78
C PRO A 421 2.70 -3.13 37.28
N GLU A 422 1.56 -3.63 37.74
CA GLU A 422 1.31 -3.85 39.18
C GLU A 422 2.27 -4.88 39.78
N GLY A 423 2.89 -4.52 40.88
CA GLY A 423 3.75 -5.38 41.69
C GLY A 423 5.11 -5.70 41.10
N LYS A 424 5.42 -5.28 39.86
CA LYS A 424 6.68 -5.61 39.19
C LYS A 424 7.83 -4.73 39.68
N PRO A 425 9.00 -5.30 40.04
CA PRO A 425 10.24 -4.55 40.19
C PRO A 425 10.77 -4.19 38.79
N VAL A 426 11.27 -2.98 38.64
CA VAL A 426 11.78 -2.47 37.38
C VAL A 426 13.09 -1.71 37.62
N ASN A 427 14.12 -2.04 36.85
CA ASN A 427 15.37 -1.32 36.90
C ASN A 427 15.38 -0.20 35.85
N LEU A 428 15.41 1.03 36.28
CA LEU A 428 15.64 2.19 35.44
C LEU A 428 17.17 2.34 35.29
N ALA A 429 17.65 2.37 34.07
CA ALA A 429 19.09 2.49 33.82
C ALA A 429 19.36 3.54 32.74
N MET A 430 20.45 4.26 32.93
CA MET A 430 21.00 5.21 31.95
C MET A 430 22.49 5.06 31.88
N PHE A 431 23.05 5.29 30.71
CA PHE A 431 24.48 5.21 30.46
C PHE A 431 24.92 6.46 29.71
N ARG A 432 26.03 7.06 30.17
CA ARG A 432 26.62 8.23 29.56
C ARG A 432 28.10 8.04 29.31
N VAL A 433 28.51 8.37 28.10
CA VAL A 433 29.91 8.40 27.70
C VAL A 433 30.42 9.84 27.68
N PHE A 434 31.54 10.12 28.32
CA PHE A 434 32.20 11.40 28.25
C PHE A 434 33.41 11.35 27.27
N PRO A 435 33.22 11.74 25.99
CA PRO A 435 34.20 11.50 24.92
C PRO A 435 35.57 12.16 25.19
N ARG A 436 35.61 13.23 26.00
CA ARG A 436 36.85 13.98 26.29
C ARG A 436 37.64 13.41 27.44
N SER A 437 37.02 12.71 28.37
CA SER A 437 37.68 12.14 29.55
C SER A 437 37.88 10.62 29.44
N GLY A 438 37.24 9.97 28.47
CA GLY A 438 37.21 8.51 28.39
C GLY A 438 36.45 7.85 29.55
N THR A 439 35.65 8.62 30.30
CA THR A 439 34.93 8.15 31.48
C THR A 439 33.49 7.80 31.08
N ASP A 440 33.05 6.63 31.46
CA ASP A 440 31.67 6.21 31.29
C ASP A 440 30.96 6.20 32.64
N VAL A 441 29.71 6.64 32.67
CA VAL A 441 28.88 6.70 33.88
C VAL A 441 27.61 5.92 33.65
N GLY A 442 27.39 4.88 34.47
CA GLY A 442 26.15 4.16 34.54
C GLY A 442 25.34 4.63 35.77
N ILE A 443 24.06 4.94 35.59
CA ILE A 443 23.16 5.33 36.67
C ILE A 443 21.98 4.36 36.66
N THR A 444 21.69 3.77 37.81
CA THR A 444 20.60 2.80 37.97
C THR A 444 19.69 3.15 39.14
N ARG A 445 18.44 2.76 39.07
CA ARG A 445 17.46 2.84 40.15
C ARG A 445 16.45 1.70 40.05
N LEU A 446 16.39 0.86 41.06
CA LEU A 446 15.38 -0.19 41.15
C LEU A 446 14.12 0.39 41.78
N ILE A 447 12.99 0.26 41.08
CA ILE A 447 11.68 0.73 41.53
C ILE A 447 10.69 -0.42 41.58
N ARG A 448 9.63 -0.24 42.37
CA ARG A 448 8.42 -1.08 42.36
C ARG A 448 7.19 -0.21 42.19
N ILE A 449 6.22 -0.74 41.47
CA ILE A 449 4.95 -0.08 41.20
C ILE A 449 3.89 -0.82 41.99
N SER A 450 3.12 -0.11 42.82
CA SER A 450 2.02 -0.70 43.58
C SER A 450 0.89 0.31 43.75
N GLY A 451 -0.27 -0.02 43.23
CA GLY A 451 -1.44 0.84 43.23
C GLY A 451 -1.15 2.22 42.64
N THR A 452 -1.26 3.26 43.43
CA THR A 452 -0.97 4.65 43.03
C THR A 452 0.46 5.10 43.32
N SER A 453 1.40 4.18 43.64
CA SER A 453 2.73 4.55 44.07
C SER A 453 3.81 3.87 43.25
N ILE A 454 4.84 4.65 42.90
CA ILE A 454 6.11 4.16 42.38
C ILE A 454 7.19 4.55 43.39
N PHE A 455 7.85 3.59 43.97
CA PHE A 455 8.84 3.83 45.00
C PHE A 455 10.12 3.04 44.74
N THR A 456 11.22 3.48 45.36
CA THR A 456 12.49 2.74 45.30
C THR A 456 12.31 1.40 46.04
N TYR A 457 12.60 0.32 45.34
CA TYR A 457 12.46 -1.04 45.87
C TYR A 457 13.77 -1.54 46.45
N VAL A 458 13.71 -2.11 47.64
CA VAL A 458 14.84 -2.78 48.27
C VAL A 458 14.62 -4.28 48.13
N ASP A 459 15.49 -4.95 47.39
CA ASP A 459 15.52 -6.41 47.37
C ASP A 459 16.38 -6.88 48.57
N THR A 460 15.77 -7.64 49.48
CA THR A 460 16.50 -8.16 50.68
C THR A 460 17.51 -9.20 50.24
N GLY A 461 18.70 -8.75 49.86
CA GLY A 461 19.81 -9.56 49.36
C GLY A 461 20.67 -8.86 48.32
N ASN A 462 20.24 -7.70 47.88
CA ASN A 462 21.01 -6.83 46.96
C ASN A 462 21.08 -5.43 47.56
N ASP A 463 22.26 -4.98 47.97
CA ASP A 463 22.43 -3.67 48.58
C ASP A 463 22.29 -2.48 47.60
N ASP A 464 22.20 -2.75 46.31
CA ASP A 464 22.19 -1.74 45.24
C ASP A 464 20.79 -1.35 44.81
N MET A 465 20.09 -0.53 45.59
CA MET A 465 18.78 0.05 45.20
C MET A 465 18.94 1.13 44.14
N TYR A 466 20.02 1.81 44.15
CA TYR A 466 20.42 2.83 43.17
C TYR A 466 21.93 2.98 43.22
N GLY A 467 22.54 3.33 42.11
CA GLY A 467 23.96 3.52 42.03
C GLY A 467 24.39 4.36 40.85
N GLU A 468 25.51 4.97 40.99
CA GLU A 468 26.22 5.62 39.91
C GLU A 468 27.60 4.98 39.82
N TRP A 469 27.92 4.38 38.69
CA TRP A 469 29.18 3.73 38.41
C TRP A 469 30.00 4.57 37.43
N TRP A 470 31.32 4.68 37.71
CA TRP A 470 32.27 5.41 36.88
C TRP A 470 33.35 4.46 36.37
N SER A 471 33.60 4.44 35.07
CA SER A 471 34.64 3.57 34.47
C SER A 471 36.09 3.98 34.86
N TYR A 472 36.23 5.25 35.25
CA TYR A 472 37.55 5.83 35.57
C TYR A 472 38.21 5.27 36.84
N ASP A 473 37.44 5.02 37.88
CA ASP A 473 37.94 4.66 39.20
C ASP A 473 37.16 3.53 39.90
N ASN A 474 36.26 2.89 39.19
CA ASN A 474 35.33 1.91 39.74
C ASN A 474 34.53 2.42 40.93
N HIS A 475 34.36 3.73 41.04
CA HIS A 475 33.62 4.33 42.12
C HIS A 475 32.11 4.04 41.96
N ILE A 476 31.53 3.48 42.99
CA ILE A 476 30.09 3.26 43.11
C ILE A 476 29.59 4.23 44.17
N ALA A 477 28.83 5.23 43.78
CA ALA A 477 28.16 6.13 44.70
C ALA A 477 26.69 5.66 44.87
N ASN A 478 26.32 5.34 46.10
CA ASN A 478 24.95 5.02 46.47
C ASN A 478 24.10 6.29 46.55
N GLU A 479 24.01 7.00 45.43
CA GLU A 479 23.23 8.24 45.30
C GLU A 479 22.08 8.06 44.34
N ASN A 480 20.87 8.48 44.76
CA ASN A 480 19.69 8.44 43.91
C ASN A 480 19.69 9.62 42.93
N ASN A 481 20.42 9.47 41.85
CA ASN A 481 20.61 10.48 40.81
C ASN A 481 19.69 10.29 39.60
N MET A 482 18.64 9.42 39.72
CA MET A 482 17.64 9.19 38.69
C MET A 482 16.31 9.77 39.10
N TYR A 483 15.80 10.68 38.30
CA TYR A 483 14.61 11.46 38.55
C TYR A 483 13.47 11.03 37.63
N ILE A 484 12.33 10.58 38.20
CA ILE A 484 11.10 10.34 37.41
C ILE A 484 10.40 11.66 37.24
N TYR A 485 10.13 12.08 36.00
CA TYR A 485 9.48 13.34 35.73
C TYR A 485 8.09 13.22 35.09
N LYS A 486 7.76 12.07 34.46
CA LYS A 486 6.45 11.84 33.87
C LYS A 486 6.09 10.36 33.88
N VAL A 487 4.81 10.05 34.09
CA VAL A 487 4.27 8.72 33.95
C VAL A 487 2.98 8.79 33.13
N ILE A 488 2.87 7.92 32.11
CA ILE A 488 1.72 7.84 31.22
C ILE A 488 1.16 6.43 31.28
N GLY A 489 -0.14 6.30 31.49
CA GLY A 489 -0.83 5.01 31.48
C GLY A 489 -1.59 4.78 30.17
N TYR A 490 -1.50 3.57 29.65
CA TYR A 490 -2.19 3.11 28.44
C TYR A 490 -3.14 1.96 28.83
N ARG A 491 -4.42 2.09 28.45
CA ARG A 491 -5.47 1.11 28.76
C ARG A 491 -5.63 0.07 27.68
#